data_1506f97b3a4dd30be03a3c9847d6f8eb
#
_entry.id   1506f97b3a4dd30be03a3c9847d6f8eb
#
_cell.length_a   1.000
_cell.length_b   1.000
_cell.length_c   1.000
_cell.angle_alpha   90.00
_cell.angle_beta   90.00
_cell.angle_gamma   90.00
#
_symmetry.space_group_name_H-M   'P 1'
#
loop_
_entity.id
_entity.type
_entity.pdbx_description
1 polymer ?
#
loop_
_entity_poly.entity_id
_entity_poly.type
_entity_poly.pdbx_seq_one_letter_code
_entity_poly.pdbx_strand_id
1 'polypeptide(L)'
;MGINDNLIEDYRSVITNTILSNETIVKVLSNDTLDLESADELLWEHLVPQQYIPDTITETGSYILYDMDENVLYSRGSTNSTYTELTLYFWILTHKDMPKYKGRLRNDILSRELKKMFNETDGLGIAKNHLIHNSIYNTPNYKYMGRLLAFKITDWSDKVRLRNES
;
A
#
# COMPACT_ATOMS: atom_id res chain seq x y z
N MET A 1 10.50 -10.30 23.12
CA MET A 1 9.85 -10.35 21.80
C MET A 1 8.74 -9.34 21.78
N GLY A 2 8.88 -8.28 21.05
CA GLY A 2 7.86 -7.25 20.95
C GLY A 2 6.70 -7.72 20.07
N ILE A 3 5.48 -7.67 20.59
CA ILE A 3 4.23 -8.03 19.89
C ILE A 3 3.95 -7.08 18.71
N ASN A 4 4.66 -5.95 18.62
CA ASN A 4 4.58 -4.97 17.54
C ASN A 4 5.03 -5.50 16.17
N ASP A 5 5.96 -6.42 16.13
CA ASP A 5 6.49 -6.90 14.85
C ASP A 5 5.43 -7.67 14.04
N ASN A 6 4.51 -8.34 14.72
CA ASN A 6 3.49 -9.16 14.07
C ASN A 6 2.37 -8.33 13.41
N LEU A 7 2.00 -7.16 13.95
CA LEU A 7 0.88 -6.38 13.43
C LEU A 7 1.15 -5.81 12.03
N ILE A 8 2.30 -5.17 11.85
CA ILE A 8 2.69 -4.62 10.55
C ILE A 8 2.87 -5.76 9.54
N GLU A 9 3.46 -6.87 9.97
CA GLU A 9 3.62 -8.06 9.14
C GLU A 9 2.28 -8.67 8.72
N ASP A 10 1.33 -8.79 9.65
CA ASP A 10 -0.04 -9.25 9.36
C ASP A 10 -0.75 -8.32 8.39
N TYR A 11 -0.62 -7.00 8.56
CA TYR A 11 -1.17 -6.03 7.63
C TYR A 11 -0.51 -6.09 6.24
N ARG A 12 0.81 -6.28 6.17
CA ARG A 12 1.50 -6.47 4.88
C ARG A 12 0.93 -7.67 4.13
N SER A 13 0.70 -8.78 4.81
CA SER A 13 0.08 -9.96 4.22
C SER A 13 -1.33 -9.68 3.70
N VAL A 14 -2.18 -9.03 4.49
CA VAL A 14 -3.55 -8.65 4.08
C VAL A 14 -3.52 -7.71 2.88
N ILE A 15 -2.67 -6.68 2.91
CA ILE A 15 -2.56 -5.68 1.83
C ILE A 15 -2.08 -6.34 0.54
N THR A 16 -1.03 -7.14 0.61
CA THR A 16 -0.50 -7.89 -0.55
C THR A 16 -1.58 -8.78 -1.18
N ASN A 17 -2.25 -9.61 -0.38
CA ASN A 17 -3.29 -10.50 -0.86
C ASN A 17 -4.49 -9.75 -1.45
N THR A 18 -4.87 -8.63 -0.85
CA THR A 18 -5.94 -7.77 -1.36
C THR A 18 -5.58 -7.20 -2.74
N ILE A 19 -4.37 -6.72 -2.92
CA ILE A 19 -3.90 -6.16 -4.20
C ILE A 19 -3.82 -7.27 -5.27
N LEU A 20 -3.23 -8.42 -4.95
CA LEU A 20 -3.06 -9.53 -5.87
C LEU A 20 -4.38 -10.22 -6.24
N SER A 21 -5.44 -10.03 -5.47
CA SER A 21 -6.79 -10.50 -5.80
C SER A 21 -7.54 -9.60 -6.80
N ASN A 22 -7.00 -8.44 -7.13
CA ASN A 22 -7.63 -7.51 -8.07
C ASN A 22 -7.13 -7.75 -9.50
N GLU A 23 -7.98 -8.36 -10.33
CA GLU A 23 -7.65 -8.71 -11.72
C GLU A 23 -7.18 -7.51 -12.56
N THR A 24 -7.78 -6.34 -12.36
CA THR A 24 -7.39 -5.12 -13.08
C THR A 24 -5.96 -4.72 -12.74
N ILE A 25 -5.59 -4.75 -11.46
CA ILE A 25 -4.22 -4.42 -11.04
C ILE A 25 -3.24 -5.44 -11.59
N VAL A 26 -3.53 -6.75 -11.46
CA VAL A 26 -2.67 -7.81 -11.97
C VAL A 26 -2.41 -7.62 -13.46
N LYS A 27 -3.43 -7.38 -14.26
CA LYS A 27 -3.29 -7.16 -15.70
C LYS A 27 -2.52 -5.90 -16.06
N VAL A 28 -2.73 -4.80 -15.33
CA VAL A 28 -2.00 -3.54 -15.58
C VAL A 28 -0.52 -3.68 -15.22
N LEU A 29 -0.21 -4.31 -14.09
CA LEU A 29 1.19 -4.50 -13.66
C LEU A 29 1.94 -5.48 -14.55
N SER A 30 1.31 -6.60 -14.92
CA SER A 30 1.90 -7.64 -15.76
C SER A 30 1.82 -7.36 -17.27
N ASN A 31 1.14 -6.30 -17.68
CA ASN A 31 0.84 -6.02 -19.08
C ASN A 31 0.10 -7.17 -19.80
N ASP A 32 -0.94 -7.70 -19.16
CA ASP A 32 -1.77 -8.83 -19.60
C ASP A 32 -1.05 -10.21 -19.67
N THR A 33 0.16 -10.34 -19.10
CA THR A 33 0.90 -11.62 -19.14
C THR A 33 0.51 -12.58 -18.03
N LEU A 34 -0.05 -12.09 -16.92
CA LEU A 34 -0.46 -12.89 -15.76
C LEU A 34 -1.97 -12.81 -15.54
N ASP A 35 -2.50 -13.82 -14.86
CA ASP A 35 -3.86 -13.89 -14.34
C ASP A 35 -3.86 -13.94 -12.81
N LEU A 36 -5.04 -14.17 -12.20
CA LEU A 36 -5.15 -14.25 -10.74
C LEU A 36 -4.48 -15.49 -10.14
N GLU A 37 -4.32 -16.58 -10.91
CA GLU A 37 -3.68 -17.79 -10.42
C GLU A 37 -2.16 -17.66 -10.35
N SER A 38 -1.59 -16.78 -11.18
CA SER A 38 -0.15 -16.48 -11.26
C SER A 38 0.21 -15.10 -10.70
N ALA A 39 -0.72 -14.42 -10.03
CA ALA A 39 -0.54 -13.04 -9.55
C ALA A 39 0.60 -12.88 -8.51
N ASP A 40 0.94 -13.93 -7.79
CA ASP A 40 2.05 -13.96 -6.82
C ASP A 40 3.42 -13.72 -7.47
N GLU A 41 3.57 -13.97 -8.77
CA GLU A 41 4.78 -13.64 -9.52
C GLU A 41 5.07 -12.12 -9.55
N LEU A 42 4.04 -11.27 -9.33
CA LEU A 42 4.23 -9.82 -9.24
C LEU A 42 4.93 -9.37 -7.95
N LEU A 43 4.91 -10.20 -6.90
CA LEU A 43 5.48 -9.84 -5.61
C LEU A 43 7.00 -9.73 -5.72
N TRP A 44 7.55 -8.60 -5.27
CA TRP A 44 8.94 -8.17 -5.40
C TRP A 44 9.40 -7.78 -6.82
N GLU A 45 8.61 -8.08 -7.84
CA GLU A 45 8.89 -7.66 -9.23
C GLU A 45 8.18 -6.33 -9.55
N HIS A 46 6.87 -6.28 -9.40
CA HIS A 46 6.04 -5.10 -9.70
C HIS A 46 5.23 -4.59 -8.49
N LEU A 47 5.05 -5.43 -7.47
CA LEU A 47 4.45 -5.10 -6.19
C LEU A 47 5.50 -5.28 -5.09
N VAL A 48 5.99 -4.18 -4.52
CA VAL A 48 7.07 -4.20 -3.53
C VAL A 48 6.55 -3.70 -2.18
N PRO A 49 6.53 -4.55 -1.14
CA PRO A 49 5.99 -4.21 0.18
C PRO A 49 6.99 -3.41 1.04
N GLN A 50 7.59 -2.39 0.47
CA GLN A 50 8.48 -1.43 1.14
C GLN A 50 8.73 -0.20 0.26
N GLN A 51 9.10 0.91 0.88
CA GLN A 51 9.53 2.12 0.18
C GLN A 51 10.96 1.96 -0.36
N TYR A 52 11.17 1.04 -1.26
CA TYR A 52 12.46 0.84 -1.90
C TYR A 52 12.28 0.82 -3.42
N ILE A 53 12.87 1.80 -4.07
CA ILE A 53 12.99 1.79 -5.53
C ILE A 53 14.38 1.22 -5.80
N PRO A 54 14.49 -0.02 -6.29
CA PRO A 54 15.79 -0.54 -6.71
C PRO A 54 16.38 0.37 -7.78
N ASP A 55 17.64 0.77 -7.61
CA ASP A 55 18.36 1.55 -8.62
C ASP A 55 18.43 0.81 -9.97
N THR A 56 18.17 -0.49 -9.94
CA THR A 56 18.15 -1.40 -11.09
C THR A 56 16.79 -1.53 -11.78
N ILE A 57 15.72 -0.84 -11.33
CA ILE A 57 14.48 -0.80 -12.11
C ILE A 57 14.75 -0.06 -13.41
N THR A 58 15.09 -0.84 -14.43
CA THR A 58 15.33 -0.36 -15.80
C THR A 58 14.20 -0.78 -16.75
N GLU A 59 13.30 -1.64 -16.26
CA GLU A 59 12.25 -2.23 -17.08
C GLU A 59 11.10 -1.26 -17.33
N THR A 60 10.61 -1.28 -18.56
CA THR A 60 9.44 -0.52 -18.98
C THR A 60 8.20 -1.17 -18.39
N GLY A 61 7.61 -0.58 -17.37
CA GLY A 61 6.46 -1.16 -16.68
C GLY A 61 5.82 -0.22 -15.66
N SER A 62 4.89 -0.77 -14.91
CA SER A 62 4.28 -0.10 -13.75
C SER A 62 4.62 -0.86 -12.47
N TYR A 63 4.72 -0.12 -11.38
CA TYR A 63 5.10 -0.64 -10.07
C TYR A 63 4.20 -0.04 -9.00
N ILE A 64 3.87 -0.83 -8.01
CA ILE A 64 3.26 -0.37 -6.76
C ILE A 64 4.24 -0.69 -5.63
N LEU A 65 4.70 0.35 -4.95
CA LEU A 65 5.44 0.22 -3.70
C LEU A 65 4.49 0.59 -2.56
N TYR A 66 4.57 -0.06 -1.42
CA TYR A 66 3.82 0.37 -0.25
C TYR A 66 4.59 0.16 1.04
N ASP A 67 4.32 1.02 2.00
CA ASP A 67 4.87 0.93 3.34
C ASP A 67 3.91 1.57 4.35
N MET A 68 4.17 1.39 5.62
CA MET A 68 3.35 1.91 6.71
C MET A 68 4.19 2.61 7.76
N ASP A 69 3.70 3.76 8.22
CA ASP A 69 4.21 4.46 9.40
C ASP A 69 3.23 4.30 10.55
N GLU A 70 3.75 4.06 11.75
CA GLU A 70 2.97 4.07 12.97
C GLU A 70 3.17 5.40 13.71
N ASN A 71 2.06 6.11 13.94
CA ASN A 71 2.03 7.32 14.75
C ASN A 71 1.52 6.98 16.14
N VAL A 72 2.40 7.01 17.12
CA VAL A 72 2.00 6.86 18.52
C VAL A 72 1.28 8.13 18.98
N LEU A 73 -0.03 8.02 19.18
CA LEU A 73 -0.83 9.14 19.69
C LEU A 73 -0.56 9.34 21.18
N TYR A 74 0.29 10.31 21.51
CA TYR A 74 0.44 10.79 22.88
C TYR A 74 -0.71 11.74 23.22
N SER A 75 -1.67 11.30 24.05
CA SER A 75 -2.58 12.25 24.67
C SER A 75 -1.79 13.05 25.71
N ARG A 76 -1.86 14.38 25.67
CA ARG A 76 -1.24 15.26 26.69
C ARG A 76 -1.72 14.83 28.08
N GLY A 77 -0.80 14.31 28.91
CA GLY A 77 -1.06 13.94 30.31
C GLY A 77 -1.50 12.50 30.56
N SER A 78 -1.61 11.64 29.55
CA SER A 78 -1.87 10.21 29.71
C SER A 78 -0.80 9.38 29.05
N THR A 79 -0.17 8.48 29.79
CA THR A 79 0.77 7.46 29.26
C THR A 79 0.04 6.29 28.60
N ASN A 80 -1.29 6.32 28.55
CA ASN A 80 -2.15 5.24 28.08
C ASN A 80 -2.98 5.68 26.86
N SER A 81 -2.37 5.72 25.68
CA SER A 81 -3.15 5.76 24.45
C SER A 81 -3.88 4.44 24.25
N THR A 82 -5.20 4.50 24.04
CA THR A 82 -6.02 3.31 23.74
C THR A 82 -5.92 2.91 22.27
N TYR A 83 -5.60 3.88 21.41
CA TYR A 83 -5.54 3.71 19.96
C TYR A 83 -4.17 4.08 19.43
N THR A 84 -3.80 3.41 18.35
CA THR A 84 -2.68 3.80 17.48
C THR A 84 -3.21 4.21 16.11
N GLU A 85 -2.48 5.05 15.44
CA GLU A 85 -2.78 5.50 14.08
C GLU A 85 -1.65 5.05 13.17
N LEU A 86 -2.00 4.34 12.11
CA LEU A 86 -1.09 3.93 11.06
C LEU A 86 -1.39 4.73 9.80
N THR A 87 -0.36 5.07 9.04
CA THR A 87 -0.50 5.63 7.70
C THR A 87 0.04 4.64 6.70
N LEU A 88 -0.83 4.16 5.80
CA LEU A 88 -0.48 3.28 4.69
C LEU A 88 -0.20 4.14 3.46
N TYR A 89 1.00 4.06 2.95
CA TYR A 89 1.44 4.76 1.75
C TYR A 89 1.51 3.82 0.56
N PHE A 90 1.04 4.28 -0.61
CA PHE A 90 1.27 3.65 -1.90
C PHE A 90 1.97 4.62 -2.83
N TRP A 91 3.11 4.21 -3.38
CA TRP A 91 3.78 4.89 -4.48
C TRP A 91 3.50 4.10 -5.76
N ILE A 92 2.78 4.71 -6.67
CA ILE A 92 2.48 4.15 -7.99
C ILE A 92 3.47 4.76 -8.96
N LEU A 93 4.25 3.93 -9.65
CA LEU A 93 5.26 4.35 -10.61
C LEU A 93 4.92 3.75 -11.97
N THR A 94 5.00 4.56 -13.03
CA THR A 94 4.82 4.09 -14.40
C THR A 94 5.90 4.67 -15.29
N HIS A 95 6.53 3.82 -16.09
CA HIS A 95 7.57 4.25 -17.05
C HIS A 95 6.96 5.18 -18.10
N LYS A 96 7.67 6.26 -18.45
CA LYS A 96 7.19 7.30 -19.37
C LYS A 96 6.96 6.78 -20.79
N ASP A 97 7.69 5.75 -21.21
CA ASP A 97 7.53 5.15 -22.53
C ASP A 97 6.30 4.24 -22.65
N MET A 98 5.70 3.85 -21.51
CA MET A 98 4.50 3.02 -21.47
C MET A 98 3.45 3.58 -20.50
N PRO A 99 2.98 4.83 -20.73
CA PRO A 99 2.11 5.51 -19.76
C PRO A 99 0.67 5.01 -19.76
N LYS A 100 0.25 4.32 -20.83
CA LYS A 100 -1.15 3.92 -21.03
C LYS A 100 -1.34 2.42 -21.02
N TYR A 101 -2.53 2.02 -20.56
CA TYR A 101 -3.06 0.68 -20.68
C TYR A 101 -4.50 0.78 -21.22
N LYS A 102 -4.76 0.14 -22.38
CA LYS A 102 -6.06 0.20 -23.06
C LYS A 102 -6.62 1.63 -23.20
N GLY A 103 -5.75 2.57 -23.60
CA GLY A 103 -6.10 3.97 -23.84
C GLY A 103 -6.21 4.88 -22.62
N ARG A 104 -6.02 4.35 -21.40
CA ARG A 104 -6.09 5.11 -20.13
C ARG A 104 -4.72 5.17 -19.46
N LEU A 105 -4.44 6.22 -18.71
CA LEU A 105 -3.20 6.33 -17.93
C LEU A 105 -3.15 5.24 -16.86
N ARG A 106 -2.04 4.50 -16.81
CA ARG A 106 -1.82 3.42 -15.85
C ARG A 106 -1.89 3.90 -14.41
N ASN A 107 -1.28 5.04 -14.10
CA ASN A 107 -1.33 5.63 -12.76
C ASN A 107 -2.76 5.93 -12.30
N ASP A 108 -3.64 6.36 -13.20
CA ASP A 108 -5.03 6.66 -12.87
C ASP A 108 -5.84 5.37 -12.65
N ILE A 109 -5.58 4.32 -13.43
CA ILE A 109 -6.22 3.01 -13.25
C ILE A 109 -5.82 2.43 -11.89
N LEU A 110 -4.52 2.33 -11.63
CA LEU A 110 -3.99 1.76 -10.38
C LEU A 110 -4.45 2.56 -9.16
N SER A 111 -4.38 3.89 -9.23
CA SER A 111 -4.87 4.77 -8.16
C SER A 111 -6.36 4.58 -7.88
N ARG A 112 -7.19 4.44 -8.92
CA ARG A 112 -8.62 4.19 -8.77
C ARG A 112 -8.89 2.84 -8.10
N GLU A 113 -8.22 1.78 -8.52
CA GLU A 113 -8.42 0.45 -7.95
C GLU A 113 -7.94 0.39 -6.48
N LEU A 114 -6.79 0.98 -6.15
CA LEU A 114 -6.33 1.09 -4.77
C LEU A 114 -7.31 1.89 -3.89
N LYS A 115 -7.87 2.99 -4.40
CA LYS A 115 -8.89 3.74 -3.67
C LYS A 115 -10.15 2.92 -3.42
N LYS A 116 -10.60 2.13 -4.37
CA LYS A 116 -11.77 1.24 -4.19
C LYS A 116 -11.54 0.19 -3.12
N MET A 117 -10.32 -0.34 -3.04
CA MET A 117 -10.00 -1.41 -2.10
C MET A 117 -9.73 -0.91 -0.68
N PHE A 118 -9.20 0.30 -0.52
CA PHE A 118 -8.71 0.78 0.77
C PHE A 118 -9.42 2.01 1.33
N ASN A 119 -10.17 2.78 0.52
CA ASN A 119 -10.90 3.94 1.03
C ASN A 119 -12.29 3.55 1.51
N GLU A 120 -12.68 4.00 2.70
CA GLU A 120 -13.97 3.72 3.34
C GLU A 120 -14.27 2.21 3.49
N THR A 121 -13.21 1.39 3.55
CA THR A 121 -13.32 -0.07 3.69
C THR A 121 -12.88 -0.53 5.07
N ASP A 122 -13.42 -1.66 5.50
CA ASP A 122 -13.02 -2.40 6.69
C ASP A 122 -11.93 -3.44 6.31
N GLY A 123 -11.27 -4.00 7.30
CA GLY A 123 -10.30 -5.08 7.10
C GLY A 123 -8.87 -4.74 7.51
N LEU A 124 -8.57 -3.46 7.70
CA LEU A 124 -7.36 -3.01 8.36
C LEU A 124 -7.76 -2.16 9.57
N GLY A 125 -7.30 -2.55 10.77
CA GLY A 125 -7.64 -1.85 12.01
C GLY A 125 -9.08 -2.08 12.47
N ILE A 126 -9.58 -1.18 13.32
CA ILE A 126 -10.87 -1.27 13.99
C ILE A 126 -11.94 -0.33 13.43
N ALA A 127 -11.56 0.52 12.49
CA ALA A 127 -12.43 1.48 11.84
C ALA A 127 -12.20 1.48 10.32
N LYS A 128 -13.08 2.15 9.59
CA LYS A 128 -12.89 2.34 8.16
C LYS A 128 -11.63 3.14 7.88
N ASN A 129 -10.91 2.72 6.86
CA ASN A 129 -9.74 3.44 6.37
C ASN A 129 -10.15 4.69 5.61
N HIS A 130 -9.38 5.75 5.72
CA HIS A 130 -9.67 7.01 5.04
C HIS A 130 -8.50 7.46 4.17
N LEU A 131 -8.78 7.79 2.91
CA LEU A 131 -7.82 8.44 2.04
C LEU A 131 -7.53 9.85 2.59
N ILE A 132 -6.28 10.10 2.96
CA ILE A 132 -5.83 11.39 3.50
C ILE A 132 -4.92 12.16 2.54
N HIS A 133 -4.39 11.48 1.51
CA HIS A 133 -3.51 12.11 0.53
C HIS A 133 -3.61 11.44 -0.83
N ASN A 134 -3.62 12.24 -1.91
CA ASN A 134 -3.56 11.80 -3.29
C ASN A 134 -2.90 12.89 -4.13
N SER A 135 -1.65 12.70 -4.52
CA SER A 135 -0.89 13.72 -5.25
C SER A 135 0.04 13.11 -6.28
N ILE A 136 0.58 13.98 -7.14
CA ILE A 136 1.71 13.64 -7.98
C ILE A 136 2.92 13.37 -7.09
N TYR A 137 3.66 12.31 -7.40
CA TYR A 137 4.91 11.98 -6.75
C TYR A 137 6.07 12.18 -7.73
N ASN A 138 7.00 13.05 -7.35
CA ASN A 138 8.22 13.27 -8.12
C ASN A 138 9.22 12.16 -7.81
N THR A 139 9.35 11.22 -8.74
CA THR A 139 10.26 10.10 -8.58
C THR A 139 11.71 10.55 -8.69
N PRO A 140 12.64 9.97 -7.91
CA PRO A 140 14.07 10.22 -8.09
C PRO A 140 14.56 9.82 -9.48
N ASN A 141 13.96 8.80 -10.08
CA ASN A 141 14.26 8.36 -11.43
C ASN A 141 13.34 9.06 -12.43
N TYR A 142 13.91 9.94 -13.25
CA TYR A 142 13.21 10.75 -14.25
C TYR A 142 12.49 9.93 -15.35
N LYS A 143 12.77 8.65 -15.48
CA LYS A 143 12.11 7.75 -16.44
C LYS A 143 10.69 7.38 -16.02
N TYR A 144 10.33 7.60 -14.76
CA TYR A 144 9.03 7.24 -14.22
C TYR A 144 8.18 8.46 -13.87
N MET A 145 6.88 8.30 -14.03
CA MET A 145 5.86 9.19 -13.48
C MET A 145 5.28 8.54 -12.24
N GLY A 146 5.10 9.32 -11.19
CA GLY A 146 4.64 8.81 -9.90
C GLY A 146 3.33 9.42 -9.42
N ARG A 147 2.60 8.65 -8.60
CA ARG A 147 1.47 9.11 -7.79
C ARG A 147 1.59 8.54 -6.39
N LEU A 148 1.32 9.35 -5.39
CA LEU A 148 1.30 8.97 -3.99
C LEU A 148 -0.14 8.96 -3.49
N LEU A 149 -0.54 7.85 -2.87
CA LEU A 149 -1.75 7.74 -2.06
C LEU A 149 -1.35 7.47 -0.61
N ALA A 150 -2.09 8.05 0.33
CA ALA A 150 -1.95 7.71 1.74
C ALA A 150 -3.32 7.49 2.38
N PHE A 151 -3.42 6.45 3.19
CA PHE A 151 -4.63 6.07 3.92
C PHE A 151 -4.34 6.04 5.41
N LYS A 152 -5.26 6.60 6.18
CA LYS A 152 -5.24 6.52 7.63
C LYS A 152 -5.94 5.25 8.09
N ILE A 153 -5.28 4.50 8.97
CA ILE A 153 -5.78 3.30 9.63
C ILE A 153 -5.77 3.56 11.13
N THR A 154 -6.87 3.26 11.82
CA THR A 154 -6.96 3.35 13.28
C THR A 154 -7.05 1.95 13.85
N ASP A 155 -6.23 1.65 14.86
CA ASP A 155 -6.23 0.36 15.53
C ASP A 155 -6.06 0.49 17.04
N TRP A 156 -6.21 -0.63 17.77
CA TRP A 156 -5.91 -0.67 19.18
C TRP A 156 -4.41 -0.48 19.43
N SER A 157 -4.09 0.28 20.47
CA SER A 157 -2.70 0.34 20.92
C SER A 157 -2.25 -1.01 21.49
N ASP A 158 -0.96 -1.28 21.47
CA ASP A 158 -0.36 -2.52 21.99
C ASP A 158 -0.77 -2.82 23.43
N LYS A 159 -0.90 -1.78 24.26
CA LYS A 159 -1.32 -1.94 25.66
C LYS A 159 -2.71 -2.55 25.81
N VAL A 160 -3.61 -2.28 24.87
CA VAL A 160 -4.98 -2.84 24.89
C VAL A 160 -4.98 -4.25 24.34
N ARG A 161 -4.19 -4.52 23.31
CA ARG A 161 -4.06 -5.88 22.73
C ARG A 161 -3.54 -6.87 23.76
N LEU A 162 -2.47 -6.54 24.47
CA LEU A 162 -1.88 -7.38 25.53
C LEU A 162 -2.84 -7.74 26.64
N ARG A 163 -3.85 -6.90 26.93
CA ARG A 163 -4.87 -7.20 27.94
C ARG A 163 -5.92 -8.19 27.46
N ASN A 164 -6.17 -8.27 26.17
CA ASN A 164 -7.19 -9.13 25.60
C ASN A 164 -6.66 -10.53 25.24
N GLU A 165 -5.34 -10.71 25.21
CA GLU A 165 -4.67 -11.99 24.97
C GLU A 165 -4.26 -12.72 26.27
N SER A 166 -4.42 -12.09 27.40
CA SER A 166 -4.16 -12.66 28.73
C SER A 166 -5.46 -13.04 29.44
#